data_7a0e8c84184a23dfebe413248417228a
#
_entry.id   7a0e8c84184a23dfebe413248417228a
#
_cell.length_a   1.000
_cell.length_b   1.000
_cell.length_c   1.000
_cell.angle_alpha   90.00
_cell.angle_beta   90.00
_cell.angle_gamma   90.00
#
_symmetry.space_group_name_H-M   'P 1'
#
loop_
_entity.id
_entity.type
_entity.pdbx_description
1 polymer ?
#
loop_
_entity_poly.entity_id
_entity_poly.type
_entity_poly.pdbx_seq_one_letter_code
_entity_poly.pdbx_strand_id
1 'polypeptide(L)'
;MIPSDHFVKFYNEIFKYLERRGGDALDRYYARVADRQAYFTLDAFKRDGLKGMYDYWERIRIEENCDMTHEYNDTFYHCHMNTCPSLSKVLDNDAAPCGRYCDHCPGWVGRVIAMADHFMVYDLVGRETPQCAFWVFRDKSLAEAKYAELVALRGEDLVRKNW
;
A
#
# COMPACT_ATOMS: atom_id res chain seq x y z
N MET A 1 -7.93 10.03 22.16
CA MET A 1 -6.81 9.77 21.21
C MET A 1 -6.00 8.63 21.79
N ILE A 2 -5.85 7.54 21.06
CA ILE A 2 -5.02 6.41 21.44
C ILE A 2 -3.59 6.60 20.89
N PRO A 3 -2.56 5.95 21.46
CA PRO A 3 -1.17 6.16 21.02
C PRO A 3 -0.93 5.95 19.51
N SER A 4 -1.62 5.00 18.89
CA SER A 4 -1.51 4.76 17.43
C SER A 4 -1.95 5.96 16.57
N ASP A 5 -2.88 6.80 17.05
CA ASP A 5 -3.31 8.00 16.34
C ASP A 5 -2.17 9.03 16.21
N HIS A 6 -1.26 9.06 17.17
CA HIS A 6 -0.09 9.93 17.10
C HIS A 6 0.88 9.52 15.98
N PHE A 7 1.08 8.22 15.75
CA PHE A 7 1.93 7.73 14.65
C PHE A 7 1.37 8.15 13.30
N VAL A 8 0.07 8.01 13.09
CA VAL A 8 -0.58 8.42 11.84
C VAL A 8 -0.42 9.93 11.60
N LYS A 9 -0.65 10.77 12.62
CA LYS A 9 -0.45 12.22 12.54
C LYS A 9 1.02 12.58 12.29
N PHE A 10 1.93 11.88 12.96
CA PHE A 10 3.36 12.06 12.75
C PHE A 10 3.78 11.72 11.33
N TYR A 11 3.30 10.61 10.75
CA TYR A 11 3.54 10.29 9.34
C TYR A 11 3.03 11.39 8.41
N ASN A 12 1.81 11.87 8.65
CA ASN A 12 1.21 12.92 7.84
C ASN A 12 2.09 14.20 7.82
N GLU A 13 2.56 14.66 8.97
CA GLU A 13 3.43 15.83 9.05
C GLU A 13 4.81 15.61 8.41
N ILE A 14 5.39 14.42 8.57
CA ILE A 14 6.64 14.06 7.86
C ILE A 14 6.42 14.10 6.35
N PHE A 15 5.32 13.52 5.84
CA PHE A 15 5.04 13.49 4.41
C PHE A 15 4.85 14.89 3.85
N LYS A 16 4.08 15.76 4.53
CA LYS A 16 3.94 17.17 4.17
C LYS A 16 5.29 17.92 4.16
N TYR A 17 6.12 17.66 5.14
CA TYR A 17 7.46 18.27 5.20
C TYR A 17 8.32 17.86 4.01
N LEU A 18 8.37 16.54 3.71
CA LEU A 18 9.16 16.01 2.62
C LEU A 18 8.61 16.43 1.25
N GLU A 19 7.29 16.50 1.09
CA GLU A 19 6.65 17.02 -0.13
C GLU A 19 7.01 18.47 -0.39
N ARG A 20 6.95 19.32 0.65
CA ARG A 20 7.37 20.75 0.55
C ARG A 20 8.85 20.93 0.22
N ARG A 21 9.70 19.97 0.57
CA ARG A 21 11.11 20.00 0.14
C ARG A 21 11.28 19.80 -1.35
N GLY A 22 10.29 19.25 -2.02
CA GLY A 22 10.29 19.01 -3.45
C GLY A 22 11.23 17.90 -3.92
N GLY A 23 11.33 17.74 -5.23
CA GLY A 23 12.09 16.69 -5.86
C GLY A 23 11.54 15.30 -5.49
N ASP A 24 12.44 14.35 -5.27
CA ASP A 24 12.14 12.96 -4.94
C ASP A 24 12.28 12.64 -3.43
N ALA A 25 12.27 13.66 -2.56
CA ALA A 25 12.52 13.48 -1.12
C ALA A 25 11.53 12.50 -0.47
N LEU A 26 10.24 12.62 -0.79
CA LEU A 26 9.20 11.74 -0.29
C LEU A 26 9.33 10.32 -0.86
N ASP A 27 9.63 10.18 -2.15
CA ASP A 27 9.80 8.87 -2.79
C ASP A 27 11.03 8.13 -2.24
N ARG A 28 12.14 8.83 -2.02
CA ARG A 28 13.31 8.26 -1.33
C ARG A 28 12.98 7.81 0.09
N TYR A 29 12.16 8.55 0.80
CA TYR A 29 11.71 8.15 2.14
C TYR A 29 10.90 6.86 2.07
N TYR A 30 9.93 6.75 1.17
CA TYR A 30 9.15 5.53 0.97
C TYR A 30 10.04 4.33 0.61
N ALA A 31 11.00 4.52 -0.30
CA ALA A 31 11.96 3.48 -0.64
C ALA A 31 12.79 3.00 0.57
N ARG A 32 13.21 3.91 1.46
CA ARG A 32 13.94 3.55 2.70
C ARG A 32 13.08 2.75 3.66
N VAL A 33 11.81 3.09 3.81
CA VAL A 33 10.88 2.30 4.63
C VAL A 33 10.69 0.91 4.03
N ALA A 34 10.53 0.80 2.71
CA ALA A 34 10.42 -0.47 2.01
C ALA A 34 11.66 -1.35 2.22
N ASP A 35 12.88 -0.79 2.14
CA ASP A 35 14.12 -1.53 2.37
C ASP A 35 14.20 -2.11 3.80
N ARG A 36 13.62 -1.43 4.79
CA ARG A 36 13.52 -1.95 6.17
C ARG A 36 12.44 -3.02 6.31
N GLN A 37 11.31 -2.84 5.66
CA GLN A 37 10.23 -3.83 5.65
C GLN A 37 10.68 -5.13 4.96
N ALA A 38 11.47 -5.04 3.89
CA ALA A 38 12.02 -6.18 3.19
C ALA A 38 12.79 -7.13 4.10
N TYR A 39 13.51 -6.60 5.11
CA TYR A 39 14.23 -7.42 6.10
C TYR A 39 13.33 -8.44 6.82
N PHE A 40 12.06 -8.11 7.03
CA PHE A 40 11.11 -8.96 7.74
C PHE A 40 10.23 -9.82 6.84
N THR A 41 10.07 -9.45 5.57
CA THR A 41 9.02 -10.03 4.73
C THR A 41 9.54 -10.70 3.47
N LEU A 42 10.69 -10.26 2.94
CA LEU A 42 11.15 -10.66 1.60
C LEU A 42 11.40 -12.17 1.49
N ASP A 43 12.00 -12.78 2.50
CA ASP A 43 12.30 -14.22 2.47
C ASP A 43 11.02 -15.06 2.42
N ALA A 44 9.98 -14.66 3.17
CA ALA A 44 8.68 -15.32 3.13
C ALA A 44 8.00 -15.13 1.76
N PHE A 45 8.05 -13.92 1.21
CA PHE A 45 7.45 -13.63 -0.09
C PHE A 45 8.15 -14.38 -1.24
N LYS A 46 9.47 -14.53 -1.18
CA LYS A 46 10.22 -15.32 -2.17
C LYS A 46 9.97 -16.82 -2.05
N ARG A 47 9.93 -17.34 -0.83
CA ARG A 47 9.77 -18.78 -0.59
C ARG A 47 8.34 -19.24 -0.86
N ASP A 48 7.36 -18.54 -0.34
CA ASP A 48 5.96 -18.95 -0.30
C ASP A 48 5.07 -18.21 -1.32
N GLY A 49 5.60 -17.18 -1.98
CA GLY A 49 4.91 -16.41 -3.03
C GLY A 49 3.62 -15.76 -2.54
N LEU A 50 2.55 -15.93 -3.32
CA LEU A 50 1.24 -15.32 -3.02
C LEU A 50 0.66 -15.80 -1.68
N LYS A 51 0.91 -17.06 -1.30
CA LYS A 51 0.52 -17.57 0.02
C LYS A 51 1.28 -16.87 1.14
N GLY A 52 2.58 -16.65 1.00
CA GLY A 52 3.38 -15.93 1.99
C GLY A 52 2.92 -14.48 2.18
N MET A 53 2.45 -13.85 1.11
CA MET A 53 1.82 -12.53 1.18
C MET A 53 0.49 -12.58 1.93
N TYR A 54 -0.37 -13.55 1.59
CA TYR A 54 -1.63 -13.77 2.30
C TYR A 54 -1.41 -13.97 3.81
N ASP A 55 -0.51 -14.87 4.20
CA ASP A 55 -0.22 -15.16 5.61
C ASP A 55 0.30 -13.92 6.37
N TYR A 56 1.12 -13.10 5.70
CA TYR A 56 1.62 -11.84 6.27
C TYR A 56 0.50 -10.84 6.55
N TRP A 57 -0.39 -10.58 5.58
CA TRP A 57 -1.50 -9.64 5.78
C TRP A 57 -2.60 -10.18 6.67
N GLU A 58 -2.84 -11.51 6.69
CA GLU A 58 -3.77 -12.12 7.64
C GLU A 58 -3.33 -11.88 9.08
N ARG A 59 -2.03 -12.01 9.34
CA ARG A 59 -1.48 -11.69 10.65
C ARG A 59 -1.71 -10.22 11.02
N ILE A 60 -1.43 -9.28 10.12
CA ILE A 60 -1.69 -7.85 10.35
C ILE A 60 -3.19 -7.60 10.59
N ARG A 61 -4.06 -8.22 9.79
CA ARG A 61 -5.51 -8.10 9.94
C ARG A 61 -5.96 -8.45 11.36
N ILE A 62 -5.41 -9.51 11.91
CA ILE A 62 -5.74 -10.00 13.25
C ILE A 62 -5.11 -9.12 14.33
N GLU A 63 -3.80 -8.86 14.25
CA GLU A 63 -3.05 -8.14 15.29
C GLU A 63 -3.46 -6.67 15.40
N GLU A 64 -3.79 -6.04 14.27
CA GLU A 64 -4.16 -4.62 14.23
C GLU A 64 -5.69 -4.41 14.08
N ASN A 65 -6.46 -5.49 14.13
CA ASN A 65 -7.91 -5.46 13.98
C ASN A 65 -8.36 -4.66 12.75
N CYS A 66 -7.71 -4.89 11.61
CA CYS A 66 -8.01 -4.18 10.38
C CYS A 66 -9.31 -4.69 9.75
N ASP A 67 -10.17 -3.76 9.33
CA ASP A 67 -11.35 -4.05 8.53
C ASP A 67 -10.92 -4.23 7.06
N MET A 68 -10.47 -5.43 6.75
CA MET A 68 -10.03 -5.81 5.41
C MET A 68 -10.48 -7.23 5.06
N THR A 69 -10.71 -7.44 3.77
CA THR A 69 -10.93 -8.76 3.17
C THR A 69 -9.80 -9.07 2.21
N HIS A 70 -9.38 -10.33 2.17
CA HIS A 70 -8.34 -10.74 1.23
C HIS A 70 -8.44 -12.22 0.88
N GLU A 71 -7.91 -12.56 -0.27
CA GLU A 71 -7.92 -13.90 -0.83
C GLU A 71 -6.67 -14.15 -1.68
N TYR A 72 -6.34 -15.40 -1.90
CA TYR A 72 -5.31 -15.78 -2.87
C TYR A 72 -5.68 -17.07 -3.58
N ASN A 73 -5.08 -17.27 -4.74
CA ASN A 73 -5.11 -18.51 -5.50
C ASN A 73 -3.77 -18.68 -6.25
N ASP A 74 -3.69 -19.59 -7.18
CA ASP A 74 -2.45 -19.84 -7.94
C ASP A 74 -2.06 -18.68 -8.86
N THR A 75 -3.00 -17.76 -9.16
CA THR A 75 -2.84 -16.69 -10.14
C THR A 75 -2.56 -15.34 -9.47
N PHE A 76 -3.28 -15.01 -8.39
CA PHE A 76 -3.17 -13.72 -7.73
C PHE A 76 -3.36 -13.82 -6.21
N TYR A 77 -2.87 -12.80 -5.52
CA TYR A 77 -3.29 -12.38 -4.20
C TYR A 77 -4.05 -11.06 -4.33
N HIS A 78 -5.19 -10.93 -3.68
CA HIS A 78 -6.00 -9.72 -3.63
C HIS A 78 -6.26 -9.32 -2.18
N CYS A 79 -6.13 -8.04 -1.89
CA CYS A 79 -6.47 -7.45 -0.60
C CYS A 79 -7.33 -6.21 -0.84
N HIS A 80 -8.43 -6.11 -0.10
CA HIS A 80 -9.31 -4.95 -0.06
C HIS A 80 -9.41 -4.42 1.36
N MET A 81 -8.97 -3.21 1.59
CA MET A 81 -9.14 -2.47 2.84
C MET A 81 -10.52 -1.81 2.81
N ASN A 82 -11.47 -2.39 3.56
CA ASN A 82 -12.85 -1.89 3.61
C ASN A 82 -12.93 -0.54 4.35
N THR A 83 -12.14 -0.41 5.43
CA THR A 83 -11.98 0.85 6.17
C THR A 83 -10.51 1.02 6.53
N CYS A 84 -9.84 1.96 5.87
CA CYS A 84 -8.43 2.26 6.14
C CYS A 84 -8.30 3.00 7.48
N PRO A 85 -7.74 2.37 8.53
CA PRO A 85 -7.62 3.03 9.84
C PRO A 85 -6.66 4.23 9.79
N SER A 86 -5.65 4.17 8.93
CA SER A 86 -4.65 5.22 8.78
C SER A 86 -5.26 6.48 8.15
N LEU A 87 -5.87 6.36 6.97
CA LEU A 87 -6.48 7.51 6.29
C LEU A 87 -7.66 8.08 7.09
N SER A 88 -8.50 7.22 7.68
CA SER A 88 -9.61 7.66 8.54
C SER A 88 -9.12 8.57 9.67
N LYS A 89 -7.99 8.22 10.30
CA LYS A 89 -7.41 9.02 11.40
C LYS A 89 -6.79 10.34 10.94
N VAL A 90 -6.27 10.39 9.72
CA VAL A 90 -5.78 11.66 9.13
C VAL A 90 -6.94 12.57 8.78
N LEU A 91 -8.02 12.03 8.23
CA LEU A 91 -9.22 12.80 7.88
C LEU A 91 -10.00 13.28 9.12
N ASP A 92 -9.93 12.55 10.23
CA ASP A 92 -10.59 12.85 11.51
C ASP A 92 -9.86 13.93 12.33
N ASN A 93 -9.12 14.83 11.68
CA ASN A 93 -8.51 15.96 12.33
C ASN A 93 -8.46 17.18 11.40
N ASP A 94 -8.24 18.36 11.96
CA ASP A 94 -8.23 19.63 11.27
C ASP A 94 -6.92 19.93 10.50
N ALA A 95 -5.94 19.02 10.56
CA ALA A 95 -4.61 19.21 9.95
C ALA A 95 -4.56 18.94 8.45
N ALA A 96 -5.57 18.38 7.84
CA ALA A 96 -5.66 17.90 6.47
C ALA A 96 -4.60 16.83 6.09
N PRO A 97 -4.89 15.86 5.22
CA PRO A 97 -3.91 14.90 4.74
C PRO A 97 -2.89 15.55 3.80
N CYS A 98 -1.67 15.02 3.79
CA CYS A 98 -0.73 15.25 2.69
C CYS A 98 -1.37 14.82 1.37
N GLY A 99 -1.21 15.58 0.29
CA GLY A 99 -1.80 15.25 -1.02
C GLY A 99 -1.38 13.87 -1.55
N ARG A 100 -0.19 13.40 -1.13
CA ARG A 100 0.38 12.09 -1.47
C ARG A 100 0.32 11.09 -0.31
N TYR A 101 -0.56 11.32 0.69
CA TYR A 101 -0.62 10.44 1.86
C TYR A 101 -0.78 8.97 1.48
N CYS A 102 -1.75 8.65 0.63
CA CYS A 102 -2.03 7.27 0.24
C CYS A 102 -0.95 6.61 -0.63
N ASP A 103 -0.01 7.39 -1.18
CA ASP A 103 1.12 6.84 -1.96
C ASP A 103 2.12 6.07 -1.08
N HIS A 104 2.06 6.20 0.27
CA HIS A 104 2.97 5.48 1.15
C HIS A 104 2.78 3.95 1.09
N CYS A 105 1.54 3.47 1.06
CA CYS A 105 1.28 2.02 1.02
C CYS A 105 1.88 1.37 -0.24
N PRO A 106 1.54 1.79 -1.48
CA PRO A 106 2.19 1.24 -2.66
C PRO A 106 3.70 1.53 -2.70
N GLY A 107 4.17 2.65 -2.15
CA GLY A 107 5.58 3.00 -2.07
C GLY A 107 6.39 2.08 -1.15
N TRP A 108 5.79 1.59 -0.07
CA TRP A 108 6.44 0.64 0.85
C TRP A 108 6.33 -0.79 0.35
N VAL A 109 5.11 -1.23 0.06
CA VAL A 109 4.78 -2.62 -0.25
C VAL A 109 5.21 -3.00 -1.66
N GLY A 110 4.99 -2.14 -2.64
CA GLY A 110 5.25 -2.43 -4.05
C GLY A 110 6.70 -2.74 -4.33
N ARG A 111 7.63 -2.02 -3.67
CA ARG A 111 9.06 -2.29 -3.80
C ARG A 111 9.45 -3.67 -3.27
N VAL A 112 8.91 -4.09 -2.12
CA VAL A 112 9.18 -5.42 -1.55
C VAL A 112 8.61 -6.53 -2.43
N ILE A 113 7.41 -6.32 -2.97
CA ILE A 113 6.77 -7.25 -3.91
C ILE A 113 7.59 -7.37 -5.20
N ALA A 114 8.11 -6.25 -5.74
CA ALA A 114 9.01 -6.27 -6.89
C ALA A 114 10.31 -7.05 -6.62
N MET A 115 10.90 -6.90 -5.43
CA MET A 115 12.09 -7.65 -5.01
C MET A 115 11.82 -9.16 -4.86
N ALA A 116 10.56 -9.56 -4.74
CA ALA A 116 10.11 -10.96 -4.72
C ALA A 116 9.65 -11.46 -6.11
N ASP A 117 9.99 -10.73 -7.19
CA ASP A 117 9.65 -11.05 -8.57
C ASP A 117 8.14 -11.18 -8.84
N HIS A 118 7.34 -10.32 -8.18
CA HIS A 118 5.90 -10.25 -8.38
C HIS A 118 5.46 -8.84 -8.81
N PHE A 119 4.31 -8.77 -9.47
CA PHE A 119 3.74 -7.56 -10.07
C PHE A 119 2.52 -7.11 -9.29
N MET A 120 2.58 -5.91 -8.73
CA MET A 120 1.49 -5.33 -7.95
C MET A 120 0.76 -4.23 -8.71
N VAL A 121 -0.55 -4.26 -8.65
CA VAL A 121 -1.43 -3.14 -9.04
C VAL A 121 -2.19 -2.69 -7.81
N TYR A 122 -2.19 -1.40 -7.55
CA TYR A 122 -2.81 -0.79 -6.39
C TYR A 122 -3.87 0.24 -6.81
N ASP A 123 -5.10 0.06 -6.33
CA ASP A 123 -6.23 0.99 -6.49
C ASP A 123 -6.37 1.83 -5.21
N LEU A 124 -6.11 3.12 -5.31
CA LEU A 124 -6.28 4.05 -4.20
C LEU A 124 -7.75 4.38 -3.92
N VAL A 125 -8.66 3.99 -4.83
CA VAL A 125 -10.11 4.30 -4.81
C VAL A 125 -10.38 5.81 -4.81
N GLY A 126 -9.81 6.53 -3.87
CA GLY A 126 -9.85 7.99 -3.77
C GLY A 126 -8.94 8.48 -2.64
N ARG A 127 -8.38 9.68 -2.78
CA ARG A 127 -7.41 10.22 -1.81
C ARG A 127 -8.02 10.65 -0.49
N GLU A 128 -9.33 10.83 -0.44
CA GLU A 128 -10.10 11.17 0.76
C GLU A 128 -11.12 10.08 1.12
N THR A 129 -11.07 8.94 0.40
CA THR A 129 -11.90 7.78 0.66
C THR A 129 -11.06 6.76 1.43
N PRO A 130 -11.40 6.44 2.70
CA PRO A 130 -10.59 5.53 3.50
C PRO A 130 -10.78 4.06 3.09
N GLN A 131 -10.58 3.79 1.82
CA GLN A 131 -10.63 2.47 1.19
C GLN A 131 -9.50 2.36 0.17
N CYS A 132 -9.02 1.15 -0.04
CA CYS A 132 -8.09 0.85 -1.13
C CYS A 132 -8.08 -0.65 -1.42
N ALA A 133 -7.54 -1.03 -2.55
CA ALA A 133 -7.34 -2.44 -2.88
C ALA A 133 -6.02 -2.63 -3.62
N PHE A 134 -5.48 -3.84 -3.56
CA PHE A 134 -4.36 -4.17 -4.42
C PHE A 134 -4.37 -5.65 -4.82
N TRP A 135 -3.80 -5.90 -5.98
CA TRP A 135 -3.60 -7.23 -6.54
C TRP A 135 -2.12 -7.47 -6.76
N VAL A 136 -1.69 -8.68 -6.48
CA VAL A 136 -0.33 -9.15 -6.76
C VAL A 136 -0.41 -10.36 -7.67
N PHE A 137 0.35 -10.35 -8.76
CA PHE A 137 0.38 -11.41 -9.76
C PHE A 137 1.80 -11.97 -9.91
N ARG A 138 1.89 -13.24 -10.30
CA ARG A 138 3.14 -13.83 -10.81
C ARG A 138 3.38 -13.48 -12.27
N ASP A 139 2.30 -13.40 -13.05
CA ASP A 139 2.34 -13.10 -14.47
C ASP A 139 2.15 -11.59 -14.70
N LYS A 140 3.11 -10.98 -15.38
CA LYS A 140 3.09 -9.57 -15.70
C LYS A 140 1.93 -9.19 -16.62
N SER A 141 1.56 -10.06 -17.57
CA SER A 141 0.47 -9.78 -18.50
C SER A 141 -0.89 -9.65 -17.81
N LEU A 142 -1.11 -10.45 -16.75
CA LEU A 142 -2.31 -10.34 -15.92
C LEU A 142 -2.31 -9.03 -15.09
N ALA A 143 -1.14 -8.65 -14.58
CA ALA A 143 -1.00 -7.37 -13.88
C ALA A 143 -1.22 -6.19 -14.81
N GLU A 144 -0.70 -6.23 -16.04
CA GLU A 144 -0.92 -5.19 -17.06
C GLU A 144 -2.41 -5.06 -17.44
N ALA A 145 -3.11 -6.19 -17.60
CA ALA A 145 -4.55 -6.19 -17.87
C ALA A 145 -5.34 -5.57 -16.70
N LYS A 146 -5.03 -5.96 -15.47
CA LYS A 146 -5.67 -5.38 -14.27
C LYS A 146 -5.35 -3.88 -14.13
N TYR A 147 -4.12 -3.46 -14.41
CA TYR A 147 -3.75 -2.05 -14.41
C TYR A 147 -4.57 -1.25 -15.41
N ALA A 148 -4.70 -1.74 -16.66
CA ALA A 148 -5.49 -1.07 -17.68
C ALA A 148 -6.98 -0.97 -17.30
N GLU A 149 -7.55 -2.04 -16.73
CA GLU A 149 -8.93 -2.05 -16.22
C GLU A 149 -9.14 -0.97 -15.15
N LEU A 150 -8.25 -0.88 -14.18
CA LEU A 150 -8.37 0.08 -13.08
C LEU A 150 -8.13 1.52 -13.55
N VAL A 151 -7.18 1.74 -14.44
CA VAL A 151 -6.96 3.07 -15.04
C VAL A 151 -8.20 3.54 -15.81
N ALA A 152 -8.85 2.65 -16.56
CA ALA A 152 -10.11 2.97 -17.24
C ALA A 152 -11.25 3.32 -16.27
N LEU A 153 -11.26 2.69 -15.08
CA LEU A 153 -12.28 2.91 -14.06
C LEU A 153 -12.02 4.17 -13.20
N ARG A 154 -10.77 4.40 -12.80
CA ARG A 154 -10.37 5.38 -11.77
C ARG A 154 -9.60 6.58 -12.31
N GLY A 155 -8.96 6.46 -13.45
CA GLY A 155 -7.92 7.37 -13.91
C GLY A 155 -6.52 6.97 -13.41
N GLU A 156 -5.49 7.38 -14.13
CA GLU A 156 -4.09 7.02 -13.84
C GLU A 156 -3.60 7.56 -12.48
N ASP A 157 -4.13 8.71 -12.05
CA ASP A 157 -3.75 9.34 -10.79
C ASP A 157 -4.12 8.53 -9.53
N LEU A 158 -5.04 7.58 -9.65
CA LEU A 158 -5.50 6.74 -8.54
C LEU A 158 -5.01 5.30 -8.62
N VAL A 159 -4.23 4.94 -9.62
CA VAL A 159 -3.70 3.58 -9.78
C VAL A 159 -2.17 3.59 -9.72
N ARG A 160 -1.60 2.66 -8.96
CA ARG A 160 -0.15 2.51 -8.86
C ARG A 160 0.27 1.11 -9.29
N LYS A 161 1.51 0.98 -9.75
CA LYS A 161 2.14 -0.28 -10.10
C LYS A 161 3.60 -0.28 -9.67
N ASN A 162 4.21 -1.46 -9.59
CA ASN A 162 5.58 -1.61 -9.10
C ASN A 162 6.62 -1.95 -10.19
N TRP A 163 6.28 -1.82 -11.49
CA TRP A 163 7.19 -2.07 -12.61
C TRP A 163 7.27 -0.90 -13.57
#